data_8ebc12ed7dce01d3c8b4df6ae9930b1a
#
_entry.id   8ebc12ed7dce01d3c8b4df6ae9930b1a
#
_cell.length_a   1.000
_cell.length_b   1.000
_cell.length_c   1.000
_cell.angle_alpha   90.00
_cell.angle_beta   90.00
_cell.angle_gamma   90.00
#
_symmetry.space_group_name_H-M   'P 1'
#
loop_
_entity.id
_entity.type
_entity.pdbx_description
1 polymer ?
#
loop_
_entity_poly.entity_id
_entity_poly.type
_entity_poly.pdbx_seq_one_letter_code
_entity_poly.pdbx_strand_id
1 'polypeptide(L)'
;MFRKAAALVLLVAGFCCMVRSQTQPVDSEGHQWWQHAVFYEIYPRSFMDSNNDGVGDLKGIASKLDYLKNLGVDAIWISPCYPSPQVDFGYDVSDYENIDPMYGTLADFDRLEKAAKKRGIRIIMDFVINHSSDQHQWFIDSRSSRTSAKRDWYIWRDGKGPGQPPNNWVSTFGGSAWTLDSQTGQYYYHYFYAQQPDLNWRNPAVHDAMFDVTRWWYKRGVAGFRLDAVDTLFEDPALRDNPVLPGLNKFGDPREQDLYNTKLPGVHDVLRDLRKVADENNAVLIGETWTKDVDELKQYYGEHSNELQMPMDFMFTTVNKLSPTEFRRQIAAVDSAGGWPVFVISNHDIVRSYVRYGDGQNNQAIAKLLASLYLTLRGTPIMYYGEEIGMENNDPVRKEDVKDPIGRVGWPQEKGRDGERTPMQWNDSANAGFTHGTPWLPVPPSYKAVNVAGELKDPFSILQVYRRLLALRHQNHALLDGDYLPLNENDANVLSYLRRYHNEAVLVVLNMSSQRQEVSFDLAPQGFTAKTARTLLTTMAPGLKAGSLSHLSLEPFSVYIGAVSK
;
A
#
# COMPACT_ATOMS: atom_id res chain seq x y z
N MET A 1 21.52 64.06 53.55
CA MET A 1 21.24 62.61 53.71
C MET A 1 20.35 62.16 52.57
N PHE A 2 20.93 61.63 51.52
CA PHE A 2 20.19 61.17 50.33
C PHE A 2 20.21 59.65 50.30
N ARG A 3 19.05 59.04 50.40
CA ARG A 3 18.88 57.58 50.12
C ARG A 3 18.57 57.40 48.65
N LYS A 4 19.44 56.70 47.93
CA LYS A 4 19.20 56.23 46.55
C LYS A 4 18.45 54.91 46.64
N ALA A 5 17.26 54.83 46.01
CA ALA A 5 16.55 53.61 45.74
C ALA A 5 17.01 53.08 44.38
N ALA A 6 17.53 51.89 44.36
CA ALA A 6 17.86 51.17 43.12
C ALA A 6 16.64 50.29 42.70
N ALA A 7 16.06 50.54 41.53
CA ALA A 7 15.03 49.70 40.93
C ALA A 7 15.68 48.55 40.15
N LEU A 8 15.42 47.36 40.59
CA LEU A 8 15.84 46.11 39.92
C LEU A 8 14.79 45.75 38.86
N VAL A 9 15.13 45.89 37.58
CA VAL A 9 14.29 45.44 36.47
C VAL A 9 14.64 43.98 36.18
N LEU A 10 13.75 43.07 36.54
CA LEU A 10 13.83 41.66 36.14
C LEU A 10 13.32 41.49 34.69
N LEU A 11 14.24 41.31 33.75
CA LEU A 11 13.93 40.83 32.39
C LEU A 11 13.69 39.32 32.46
N VAL A 12 12.43 38.91 32.40
CA VAL A 12 12.04 37.52 32.16
C VAL A 12 12.13 37.27 30.65
N ALA A 13 13.25 36.72 30.20
CA ALA A 13 13.38 36.19 28.85
C ALA A 13 12.60 34.86 28.78
N GLY A 14 11.40 34.91 28.21
CA GLY A 14 10.63 33.73 27.89
C GLY A 14 11.33 32.95 26.77
N PHE A 15 12.09 31.92 27.13
CA PHE A 15 12.58 30.92 26.19
C PHE A 15 11.36 30.06 25.78
N CYS A 16 10.75 30.42 24.66
CA CYS A 16 9.81 29.53 23.98
C CYS A 16 10.63 28.38 23.37
N CYS A 17 10.83 27.30 24.15
CA CYS A 17 11.32 26.04 23.60
C CYS A 17 10.28 25.53 22.61
N MET A 18 10.46 25.84 21.33
CA MET A 18 9.88 25.04 20.27
C MET A 18 10.49 23.64 20.41
N VAL A 19 9.78 22.75 21.08
CA VAL A 19 10.05 21.32 21.01
C VAL A 19 9.72 20.91 19.58
N ARG A 20 10.71 20.95 18.70
CA ARG A 20 10.66 20.19 17.46
C ARG A 20 10.59 18.73 17.90
N SER A 21 9.45 18.11 17.77
CA SER A 21 9.32 16.66 17.80
C SER A 21 10.10 16.12 16.59
N GLN A 22 11.40 15.89 16.79
CA GLN A 22 12.19 15.17 15.81
C GLN A 22 11.82 13.70 15.95
N THR A 23 11.35 13.10 14.87
CA THR A 23 11.23 11.64 14.75
C THR A 23 12.55 11.02 15.22
N GLN A 24 12.46 10.09 16.19
CA GLN A 24 13.66 9.47 16.76
C GLN A 24 14.23 8.49 15.73
N PRO A 25 15.48 8.65 15.27
CA PRO A 25 16.11 7.69 14.38
C PRO A 25 16.24 6.32 15.06
N VAL A 26 16.18 5.24 14.26
CA VAL A 26 16.30 3.86 14.76
C VAL A 26 17.76 3.40 14.84
N ASP A 27 18.68 4.15 14.23
CA ASP A 27 20.11 3.85 14.17
C ASP A 27 20.96 5.12 14.18
N SER A 28 22.29 4.93 14.17
CA SER A 28 23.26 6.02 14.15
C SER A 28 23.36 6.76 12.81
N GLU A 29 22.77 6.23 11.76
CA GLU A 29 22.72 6.83 10.41
C GLU A 29 21.51 7.72 10.22
N GLY A 30 20.57 7.71 11.17
CA GLY A 30 19.41 8.59 11.19
C GLY A 30 18.17 8.03 10.51
N HIS A 31 18.13 6.73 10.22
CA HIS A 31 16.95 6.09 9.63
C HIS A 31 15.75 6.18 10.56
N GLN A 32 14.58 6.36 9.96
CA GLN A 32 13.30 6.34 10.65
C GLN A 32 12.77 4.91 10.78
N TRP A 33 11.95 4.64 11.78
CA TRP A 33 11.43 3.30 12.06
C TRP A 33 10.78 2.61 10.84
N TRP A 34 10.07 3.37 10.01
CA TRP A 34 9.35 2.87 8.85
C TRP A 34 10.27 2.45 7.70
N GLN A 35 11.50 2.98 7.63
CA GLN A 35 12.48 2.63 6.60
C GLN A 35 12.95 1.18 6.72
N HIS A 36 13.12 0.68 7.94
CA HIS A 36 13.54 -0.71 8.19
C HIS A 36 12.37 -1.67 8.44
N ALA A 37 11.14 -1.16 8.51
CA ALA A 37 9.96 -1.95 8.80
C ALA A 37 9.49 -2.78 7.59
N VAL A 38 8.78 -3.86 7.90
CA VAL A 38 8.00 -4.64 6.96
C VAL A 38 6.52 -4.37 7.22
N PHE A 39 5.83 -3.86 6.23
CA PHE A 39 4.40 -3.59 6.30
C PHE A 39 3.59 -4.77 5.76
N TYR A 40 2.41 -4.97 6.33
CA TYR A 40 1.50 -6.04 5.92
C TYR A 40 0.09 -5.47 5.81
N GLU A 41 -0.46 -5.47 4.62
CA GLU A 41 -1.82 -5.02 4.35
C GLU A 41 -2.82 -6.09 4.77
N ILE A 42 -3.79 -5.70 5.59
CA ILE A 42 -4.93 -6.50 6.04
C ILE A 42 -6.20 -5.92 5.44
N TYR A 43 -6.90 -6.72 4.63
CA TYR A 43 -8.28 -6.46 4.25
C TYR A 43 -9.19 -7.02 5.35
N PRO A 44 -9.74 -6.19 6.26
CA PRO A 44 -10.31 -6.66 7.53
C PRO A 44 -11.42 -7.69 7.33
N ARG A 45 -12.31 -7.49 6.35
CA ARG A 45 -13.44 -8.39 6.01
C ARG A 45 -13.02 -9.82 5.71
N SER A 46 -11.78 -10.01 5.23
CA SER A 46 -11.28 -11.29 4.71
C SER A 46 -10.19 -11.91 5.56
N PHE A 47 -9.75 -11.25 6.65
CA PHE A 47 -8.58 -11.75 7.38
C PHE A 47 -8.92 -12.84 8.38
N MET A 48 -9.84 -12.56 9.32
CA MET A 48 -10.30 -13.56 10.32
C MET A 48 -11.61 -13.10 10.95
N ASP A 49 -12.61 -13.94 10.90
CA ASP A 49 -13.91 -13.76 11.54
C ASP A 49 -13.90 -14.38 12.95
N SER A 50 -14.15 -13.56 13.97
CA SER A 50 -14.16 -14.01 15.37
C SER A 50 -15.55 -14.30 15.92
N ASN A 51 -16.62 -13.85 15.26
CA ASN A 51 -18.00 -13.92 15.73
C ASN A 51 -18.89 -14.87 14.89
N ASN A 52 -18.35 -15.39 13.76
CA ASN A 52 -18.99 -16.33 12.83
C ASN A 52 -20.15 -15.73 12.02
N ASP A 53 -20.12 -14.42 11.74
CA ASP A 53 -21.09 -13.77 10.85
C ASP A 53 -20.69 -13.84 9.37
N GLY A 54 -19.48 -14.33 9.07
CA GLY A 54 -18.93 -14.50 7.73
C GLY A 54 -18.04 -13.33 7.30
N VAL A 55 -17.87 -12.32 8.13
CA VAL A 55 -17.03 -11.14 7.88
C VAL A 55 -15.91 -11.08 8.92
N GLY A 56 -14.69 -10.86 8.48
CA GLY A 56 -13.55 -10.66 9.38
C GLY A 56 -13.69 -9.39 10.21
N ASP A 57 -13.08 -9.37 11.40
CA ASP A 57 -13.23 -8.29 12.37
C ASP A 57 -11.94 -7.96 13.15
N LEU A 58 -11.95 -6.88 13.95
CA LEU A 58 -10.78 -6.42 14.71
C LEU A 58 -10.32 -7.43 15.76
N LYS A 59 -11.23 -8.21 16.36
CA LYS A 59 -10.86 -9.28 17.32
C LYS A 59 -10.22 -10.44 16.58
N GLY A 60 -10.70 -10.75 15.38
CA GLY A 60 -10.08 -11.70 14.47
C GLY A 60 -8.65 -11.31 14.13
N ILE A 61 -8.42 -10.05 13.74
CA ILE A 61 -7.06 -9.50 13.51
C ILE A 61 -6.21 -9.65 14.77
N ALA A 62 -6.73 -9.27 15.94
CA ALA A 62 -6.01 -9.38 17.21
C ALA A 62 -5.61 -10.83 17.54
N SER A 63 -6.42 -11.81 17.17
CA SER A 63 -6.14 -13.25 17.36
C SER A 63 -4.96 -13.76 16.53
N LYS A 64 -4.57 -13.04 15.47
CA LYS A 64 -3.50 -13.40 14.52
C LYS A 64 -2.22 -12.59 14.69
N LEU A 65 -2.14 -11.70 15.66
CA LEU A 65 -0.95 -10.88 15.89
C LEU A 65 0.32 -11.69 16.17
N ASP A 66 0.22 -12.85 16.84
CA ASP A 66 1.37 -13.73 17.05
C ASP A 66 1.86 -14.37 15.75
N TYR A 67 0.95 -14.70 14.83
CA TYR A 67 1.31 -15.15 13.49
C TYR A 67 2.09 -14.07 12.74
N LEU A 68 1.56 -12.83 12.72
CA LEU A 68 2.21 -11.69 12.04
C LEU A 68 3.57 -11.39 12.64
N LYS A 69 3.71 -11.40 13.98
CA LYS A 69 5.01 -11.21 14.64
C LYS A 69 6.01 -12.31 14.28
N ASN A 70 5.57 -13.57 14.27
CA ASN A 70 6.41 -14.71 13.91
C ASN A 70 6.75 -14.75 12.41
N LEU A 71 5.96 -14.12 11.57
CA LEU A 71 6.27 -13.91 10.15
C LEU A 71 7.39 -12.88 9.98
N GLY A 72 7.47 -11.88 10.86
CA GLY A 72 8.46 -10.79 10.80
C GLY A 72 7.84 -9.45 10.41
N VAL A 73 6.53 -9.27 10.62
CA VAL A 73 5.83 -8.00 10.33
C VAL A 73 6.08 -6.99 11.45
N ASP A 74 6.34 -5.73 11.08
CA ASP A 74 6.58 -4.61 12.00
C ASP A 74 5.43 -3.61 12.03
N ALA A 75 4.66 -3.53 10.95
CA ALA A 75 3.47 -2.68 10.88
C ALA A 75 2.36 -3.36 10.07
N ILE A 76 1.12 -3.21 10.51
CA ILE A 76 -0.06 -3.64 9.75
C ILE A 76 -0.79 -2.41 9.22
N TRP A 77 -1.08 -2.40 7.91
CA TRP A 77 -2.00 -1.46 7.31
C TRP A 77 -3.37 -2.13 7.23
N ILE A 78 -4.37 -1.54 7.88
CA ILE A 78 -5.76 -2.01 7.88
C ILE A 78 -6.53 -1.17 6.86
N SER A 79 -7.07 -1.81 5.80
CA SER A 79 -7.99 -1.17 4.85
C SER A 79 -9.23 -0.64 5.60
N PRO A 80 -10.01 0.31 5.03
CA PRO A 80 -10.97 1.09 5.80
C PRO A 80 -11.90 0.24 6.68
N CYS A 81 -11.95 0.57 7.95
CA CYS A 81 -12.84 -0.06 8.94
C CYS A 81 -13.74 0.96 9.67
N TYR A 82 -13.87 2.14 9.10
CA TYR A 82 -14.79 3.19 9.54
C TYR A 82 -16.24 2.83 9.22
N PRO A 83 -17.24 3.43 9.92
CA PRO A 83 -18.64 3.33 9.53
C PRO A 83 -18.84 3.69 8.05
N SER A 84 -19.51 2.80 7.33
CA SER A 84 -19.72 2.91 5.89
C SER A 84 -21.03 2.23 5.48
N PRO A 85 -21.81 2.79 4.55
CA PRO A 85 -22.89 2.07 3.88
C PRO A 85 -22.44 0.87 3.05
N GLN A 86 -21.14 0.68 2.89
CA GLN A 86 -20.51 -0.48 2.22
C GLN A 86 -20.79 -0.53 0.70
N VAL A 87 -20.98 0.63 0.08
CA VAL A 87 -21.12 0.72 -1.39
C VAL A 87 -19.80 0.32 -2.06
N ASP A 88 -18.68 0.75 -1.49
CA ASP A 88 -17.33 0.39 -1.91
C ASP A 88 -16.54 -0.25 -0.75
N PHE A 89 -17.21 -1.14 -0.02
CA PHE A 89 -16.62 -1.99 1.02
C PHE A 89 -15.73 -1.27 2.05
N GLY A 90 -16.16 -0.08 2.49
CA GLY A 90 -15.50 0.72 3.51
C GLY A 90 -14.87 2.00 2.99
N TYR A 91 -14.64 2.12 1.66
CA TYR A 91 -14.11 3.35 1.06
C TYR A 91 -15.15 4.48 0.95
N ASP A 92 -16.43 4.21 1.15
CA ASP A 92 -17.51 5.21 1.30
C ASP A 92 -17.74 5.54 2.78
N VAL A 93 -16.84 6.34 3.38
CA VAL A 93 -16.78 6.63 4.83
C VAL A 93 -17.92 7.56 5.27
N SER A 94 -18.74 7.12 6.22
CA SER A 94 -19.82 7.93 6.80
C SER A 94 -19.50 8.58 8.15
N ASP A 95 -18.43 8.13 8.84
CA ASP A 95 -17.92 8.70 10.10
C ASP A 95 -16.43 8.34 10.24
N TYR A 96 -15.57 9.35 10.20
CA TYR A 96 -14.10 9.15 10.26
C TYR A 96 -13.55 8.89 11.66
N GLU A 97 -14.32 9.12 12.71
CA GLU A 97 -13.86 9.04 14.10
C GLU A 97 -14.45 7.85 14.86
N ASN A 98 -14.89 6.81 14.12
CA ASN A 98 -15.50 5.62 14.71
C ASN A 98 -15.07 4.34 13.97
N ILE A 99 -15.47 3.21 14.51
CA ILE A 99 -15.30 1.88 13.89
C ILE A 99 -16.69 1.37 13.47
N ASP A 100 -16.77 0.82 12.24
CA ASP A 100 -17.99 0.20 11.75
C ASP A 100 -18.40 -0.96 12.68
N PRO A 101 -19.65 -1.02 13.15
CA PRO A 101 -20.15 -2.13 13.98
C PRO A 101 -19.91 -3.52 13.39
N MET A 102 -19.78 -3.64 12.06
CA MET A 102 -19.39 -4.88 11.38
C MET A 102 -18.02 -5.38 11.82
N TYR A 103 -17.07 -4.48 12.06
CA TYR A 103 -15.71 -4.81 12.46
C TYR A 103 -15.48 -4.76 13.97
N GLY A 104 -16.42 -4.17 14.72
CA GLY A 104 -16.34 -4.04 16.17
C GLY A 104 -16.62 -2.63 16.67
N THR A 105 -15.89 -2.22 17.70
CA THR A 105 -16.05 -0.93 18.37
C THR A 105 -14.70 -0.22 18.53
N LEU A 106 -14.73 1.08 18.87
CA LEU A 106 -13.51 1.81 19.27
C LEU A 106 -12.76 1.12 20.41
N ALA A 107 -13.47 0.50 21.36
CA ALA A 107 -12.83 -0.27 22.43
C ALA A 107 -12.17 -1.57 21.91
N ASP A 108 -12.66 -2.16 20.82
CA ASP A 108 -12.00 -3.28 20.15
C ASP A 108 -10.74 -2.82 19.44
N PHE A 109 -10.78 -1.65 18.82
CA PHE A 109 -9.61 -1.03 18.21
C PHE A 109 -8.54 -0.70 19.26
N ASP A 110 -8.90 -0.07 20.37
CA ASP A 110 -7.96 0.24 21.46
C ASP A 110 -7.30 -1.05 22.04
N ARG A 111 -8.04 -2.16 22.07
CA ARG A 111 -7.50 -3.47 22.47
C ARG A 111 -6.52 -4.03 21.43
N LEU A 112 -6.87 -3.91 20.15
CA LEU A 112 -6.02 -4.33 19.04
C LEU A 112 -4.70 -3.53 19.05
N GLU A 113 -4.78 -2.18 19.14
CA GLU A 113 -3.60 -1.29 19.20
C GLU A 113 -2.66 -1.70 20.36
N LYS A 114 -3.21 -1.81 21.55
CA LYS A 114 -2.44 -2.21 22.73
C LYS A 114 -1.80 -3.60 22.58
N ALA A 115 -2.50 -4.55 21.98
CA ALA A 115 -1.99 -5.89 21.76
C ALA A 115 -0.90 -5.93 20.67
N ALA A 116 -1.06 -5.14 19.59
CA ALA A 116 -0.08 -4.95 18.52
C ALA A 116 1.20 -4.29 19.07
N LYS A 117 1.06 -3.16 19.78
CA LYS A 117 2.16 -2.44 20.42
C LYS A 117 2.97 -3.32 21.38
N LYS A 118 2.32 -4.17 22.17
CA LYS A 118 3.01 -5.15 23.04
C LYS A 118 3.92 -6.10 22.26
N ARG A 119 3.63 -6.36 21.00
CA ARG A 119 4.40 -7.23 20.10
C ARG A 119 5.40 -6.45 19.24
N GLY A 120 5.46 -5.13 19.39
CA GLY A 120 6.27 -4.25 18.54
C GLY A 120 5.71 -4.11 17.13
N ILE A 121 4.40 -4.34 16.94
CA ILE A 121 3.68 -4.10 15.69
C ILE A 121 2.97 -2.76 15.78
N ARG A 122 3.12 -1.92 14.76
CA ARG A 122 2.44 -0.63 14.63
C ARG A 122 1.19 -0.77 13.78
N ILE A 123 0.20 0.10 14.03
CA ILE A 123 -1.03 0.14 13.22
C ILE A 123 -1.01 1.37 12.33
N ILE A 124 -1.23 1.13 11.04
CA ILE A 124 -1.48 2.13 10.01
C ILE A 124 -2.95 2.00 9.63
N MET A 125 -3.68 3.12 9.61
CA MET A 125 -5.05 3.15 9.13
C MET A 125 -5.07 3.59 7.66
N ASP A 126 -6.05 3.11 6.92
CA ASP A 126 -6.37 3.69 5.61
C ASP A 126 -7.11 5.01 5.83
N PHE A 127 -6.78 6.04 5.06
CA PHE A 127 -7.41 7.35 5.19
C PHE A 127 -7.94 7.82 3.84
N VAL A 128 -9.24 7.70 3.67
CA VAL A 128 -9.96 8.11 2.46
C VAL A 128 -10.11 9.63 2.48
N ILE A 129 -9.19 10.32 1.82
CA ILE A 129 -9.12 11.78 1.89
C ILE A 129 -9.79 12.50 0.72
N ASN A 130 -10.02 11.81 -0.41
CA ASN A 130 -10.60 12.42 -1.59
C ASN A 130 -12.10 12.73 -1.43
N HIS A 131 -12.85 11.83 -0.84
CA HIS A 131 -14.31 11.85 -0.78
C HIS A 131 -14.82 11.34 0.56
N SER A 132 -16.10 11.52 0.82
CA SER A 132 -16.82 10.85 1.89
C SER A 132 -17.98 10.02 1.32
N SER A 133 -18.69 9.27 2.17
CA SER A 133 -20.00 8.73 1.80
C SER A 133 -21.02 9.86 1.59
N ASP A 134 -22.00 9.62 0.72
CA ASP A 134 -23.22 10.45 0.62
C ASP A 134 -24.08 10.36 1.88
N GLN A 135 -23.80 9.42 2.78
CA GLN A 135 -24.41 9.29 4.11
C GLN A 135 -23.60 9.97 5.21
N HIS A 136 -22.43 10.56 4.90
CA HIS A 136 -21.69 11.34 5.87
C HIS A 136 -22.46 12.61 6.27
N GLN A 137 -22.47 12.97 7.56
CA GLN A 137 -23.23 14.13 8.03
C GLN A 137 -22.84 15.43 7.30
N TRP A 138 -21.55 15.57 6.92
CA TRP A 138 -21.10 16.72 6.14
C TRP A 138 -21.80 16.84 4.79
N PHE A 139 -21.98 15.72 4.07
CA PHE A 139 -22.67 15.74 2.79
C PHE A 139 -24.19 15.93 2.94
N ILE A 140 -24.81 15.29 3.95
CA ILE A 140 -26.23 15.49 4.28
C ILE A 140 -26.51 16.97 4.54
N ASP A 141 -25.68 17.62 5.35
CA ASP A 141 -25.77 19.06 5.62
C ASP A 141 -25.55 19.87 4.33
N SER A 142 -24.53 19.53 3.54
CA SER A 142 -24.17 20.22 2.30
C SER A 142 -25.31 20.20 1.27
N ARG A 143 -25.96 19.06 1.07
CA ARG A 143 -27.06 18.90 0.11
C ARG A 143 -28.42 19.45 0.59
N SER A 144 -28.52 19.79 1.87
CA SER A 144 -29.81 20.24 2.46
C SER A 144 -30.38 21.50 1.80
N SER A 145 -29.52 22.40 1.33
CA SER A 145 -29.89 23.58 0.56
C SER A 145 -28.70 24.19 -0.16
N ARG A 146 -28.94 25.04 -1.19
CA ARG A 146 -27.89 25.82 -1.88
C ARG A 146 -27.19 26.84 -0.97
N THR A 147 -27.79 27.17 0.17
CA THR A 147 -27.27 28.14 1.16
C THR A 147 -26.81 27.46 2.45
N SER A 148 -26.70 26.15 2.47
CA SER A 148 -26.16 25.42 3.63
C SER A 148 -24.75 25.92 3.99
N ALA A 149 -24.47 26.03 5.29
CA ALA A 149 -23.13 26.41 5.77
C ALA A 149 -22.02 25.44 5.33
N LYS A 150 -22.40 24.19 5.03
CA LYS A 150 -21.47 23.18 4.47
C LYS A 150 -21.58 23.00 2.96
N ARG A 151 -22.35 23.88 2.26
CA ARG A 151 -22.54 23.72 0.81
C ARG A 151 -21.20 23.56 0.09
N ASP A 152 -20.25 24.40 0.39
CA ASP A 152 -18.93 24.47 -0.23
C ASP A 152 -17.90 23.47 0.35
N TRP A 153 -18.37 22.53 1.18
CA TRP A 153 -17.53 21.40 1.61
C TRP A 153 -17.39 20.33 0.52
N TYR A 154 -18.29 20.37 -0.48
CA TYR A 154 -18.30 19.50 -1.65
C TYR A 154 -18.39 20.35 -2.92
N ILE A 155 -18.15 19.73 -4.07
CA ILE A 155 -18.07 20.43 -5.35
C ILE A 155 -19.44 20.41 -6.02
N TRP A 156 -20.16 21.53 -5.99
CA TRP A 156 -21.49 21.71 -6.57
C TRP A 156 -21.46 22.65 -7.75
N ARG A 157 -22.16 22.31 -8.85
CA ARG A 157 -22.28 23.18 -10.03
C ARG A 157 -23.66 23.08 -10.66
N ASP A 158 -24.09 24.16 -11.30
CA ASP A 158 -25.24 24.12 -12.19
C ASP A 158 -24.86 23.40 -13.50
N GLY A 159 -25.79 22.65 -14.08
CA GLY A 159 -25.59 22.00 -15.37
C GLY A 159 -25.59 23.00 -16.54
N LYS A 160 -25.10 22.57 -17.71
CA LYS A 160 -25.12 23.35 -18.96
C LYS A 160 -26.53 23.52 -19.53
N GLY A 161 -27.50 22.71 -19.07
CA GLY A 161 -28.90 22.71 -19.47
C GLY A 161 -29.64 21.53 -18.85
N PRO A 162 -30.96 21.36 -19.12
CA PRO A 162 -31.75 20.25 -18.59
C PRO A 162 -31.10 18.89 -18.91
N GLY A 163 -30.74 18.13 -17.86
CA GLY A 163 -30.10 16.82 -17.99
C GLY A 163 -28.64 16.83 -18.50
N GLN A 164 -28.02 18.02 -18.62
CA GLN A 164 -26.65 18.14 -19.07
C GLN A 164 -25.74 18.48 -17.89
N PRO A 165 -24.73 17.63 -17.60
CA PRO A 165 -23.76 17.89 -16.53
C PRO A 165 -22.88 19.11 -16.85
N PRO A 166 -22.09 19.61 -15.86
CA PRO A 166 -21.20 20.76 -16.02
C PRO A 166 -20.12 20.59 -17.09
N ASN A 167 -19.63 19.37 -17.27
CA ASN A 167 -18.63 19.01 -18.28
C ASN A 167 -18.73 17.53 -18.67
N ASN A 168 -17.76 17.03 -19.46
CA ASN A 168 -17.79 15.66 -19.99
C ASN A 168 -17.15 14.62 -19.07
N TRP A 169 -16.66 14.96 -17.88
CA TRP A 169 -15.86 14.05 -17.06
C TRP A 169 -16.59 12.73 -16.74
N VAL A 170 -15.86 11.64 -16.94
CA VAL A 170 -16.32 10.27 -16.68
C VAL A 170 -15.77 9.80 -15.34
N SER A 171 -16.62 9.15 -14.54
CA SER A 171 -16.18 8.49 -13.32
C SER A 171 -15.20 7.36 -13.63
N THR A 172 -14.19 7.17 -12.78
CA THR A 172 -13.25 6.04 -12.93
C THR A 172 -13.94 4.67 -12.83
N PHE A 173 -15.16 4.63 -12.26
CA PHE A 173 -15.99 3.43 -12.16
C PHE A 173 -17.16 3.40 -13.17
N GLY A 174 -17.10 4.24 -14.18
CA GLY A 174 -18.06 4.32 -15.28
C GLY A 174 -19.21 5.30 -15.06
N GLY A 175 -19.73 5.81 -16.17
CA GLY A 175 -20.77 6.83 -16.19
C GLY A 175 -20.23 8.25 -15.94
N SER A 176 -21.14 9.23 -15.87
CA SER A 176 -20.77 10.63 -15.59
C SER A 176 -20.18 10.79 -14.19
N ALA A 177 -19.13 11.60 -14.06
CA ALA A 177 -18.58 12.03 -12.76
C ALA A 177 -19.45 13.09 -12.05
N TRP A 178 -20.64 13.37 -12.56
CA TRP A 178 -21.58 14.35 -12.03
C TRP A 178 -22.94 13.72 -11.80
N THR A 179 -23.48 13.84 -10.59
CA THR A 179 -24.83 13.40 -10.26
C THR A 179 -25.73 14.58 -9.92
N LEU A 180 -26.91 14.63 -10.55
CA LEU A 180 -27.92 15.65 -10.28
C LEU A 180 -28.60 15.38 -8.94
N ASP A 181 -28.48 16.33 -8.02
CA ASP A 181 -29.30 16.34 -6.80
C ASP A 181 -30.65 16.97 -7.09
N SER A 182 -31.72 16.16 -7.00
CA SER A 182 -33.07 16.60 -7.28
C SER A 182 -33.60 17.61 -6.26
N GLN A 183 -33.04 17.65 -5.05
CA GLN A 183 -33.47 18.58 -4.00
C GLN A 183 -33.05 20.02 -4.28
N THR A 184 -31.80 20.19 -4.76
CA THR A 184 -31.24 21.53 -5.02
C THR A 184 -31.17 21.89 -6.49
N GLY A 185 -31.34 20.93 -7.39
CA GLY A 185 -31.22 21.10 -8.83
C GLY A 185 -29.81 21.42 -9.31
N GLN A 186 -28.80 21.13 -8.49
CA GLN A 186 -27.39 21.22 -8.89
C GLN A 186 -26.78 19.83 -9.00
N TYR A 187 -25.69 19.74 -9.76
CA TYR A 187 -24.85 18.56 -9.81
C TYR A 187 -23.76 18.63 -8.75
N TYR A 188 -23.47 17.48 -8.11
CA TYR A 188 -22.23 17.31 -7.33
C TYR A 188 -21.25 16.43 -8.06
N TYR A 189 -19.98 16.72 -7.84
CA TYR A 189 -18.87 15.97 -8.43
C TYR A 189 -18.51 14.75 -7.59
N HIS A 190 -18.15 13.66 -8.27
CA HIS A 190 -17.59 12.43 -7.68
C HIS A 190 -16.64 11.78 -8.68
N TYR A 191 -15.39 11.62 -8.32
CA TYR A 191 -14.44 10.93 -9.18
C TYR A 191 -14.72 9.41 -9.23
N PHE A 192 -15.21 8.85 -8.12
CA PHE A 192 -15.59 7.45 -7.95
C PHE A 192 -17.10 7.26 -8.11
N TYR A 193 -17.77 6.49 -7.22
CA TYR A 193 -19.22 6.30 -7.29
C TYR A 193 -19.99 7.56 -6.93
N ALA A 194 -21.23 7.65 -7.41
CA ALA A 194 -22.14 8.72 -7.01
C ALA A 194 -22.35 8.80 -5.48
N GLN A 195 -22.18 7.70 -4.77
CA GLN A 195 -22.25 7.63 -3.31
C GLN A 195 -20.94 8.06 -2.62
N GLN A 196 -19.94 8.47 -3.38
CA GLN A 196 -18.64 8.95 -2.89
C GLN A 196 -18.37 10.39 -3.37
N PRO A 197 -19.17 11.39 -2.90
CA PRO A 197 -18.98 12.78 -3.30
C PRO A 197 -17.62 13.32 -2.88
N ASP A 198 -16.93 13.99 -3.81
CA ASP A 198 -15.59 14.54 -3.59
C ASP A 198 -15.62 15.75 -2.65
N LEU A 199 -14.68 15.76 -1.70
CA LEU A 199 -14.47 16.85 -0.76
C LEU A 199 -13.81 18.04 -1.47
N ASN A 200 -14.24 19.25 -1.15
CA ASN A 200 -13.65 20.46 -1.69
C ASN A 200 -12.40 20.88 -0.89
N TRP A 201 -11.24 20.38 -1.26
CA TRP A 201 -9.97 20.71 -0.62
C TRP A 201 -9.52 22.17 -0.77
N ARG A 202 -10.21 22.97 -1.59
CA ARG A 202 -10.02 24.44 -1.63
C ARG A 202 -10.70 25.14 -0.46
N ASN A 203 -11.59 24.45 0.26
CA ASN A 203 -12.25 24.99 1.45
C ASN A 203 -11.39 24.74 2.70
N PRO A 204 -10.86 25.78 3.38
CA PRO A 204 -10.05 25.60 4.58
C PRO A 204 -10.73 24.80 5.69
N ALA A 205 -12.07 24.88 5.80
CA ALA A 205 -12.80 24.14 6.83
C ALA A 205 -12.78 22.62 6.58
N VAL A 206 -12.72 22.17 5.32
CA VAL A 206 -12.53 20.76 4.96
C VAL A 206 -11.14 20.32 5.36
N HIS A 207 -10.12 21.10 4.98
CA HIS A 207 -8.73 20.86 5.33
C HIS A 207 -8.56 20.70 6.86
N ASP A 208 -9.06 21.67 7.65
CA ASP A 208 -8.96 21.63 9.10
C ASP A 208 -9.67 20.40 9.70
N ALA A 209 -10.88 20.09 9.23
CA ALA A 209 -11.66 18.96 9.72
C ALA A 209 -10.97 17.63 9.44
N MET A 210 -10.41 17.43 8.23
CA MET A 210 -9.70 16.20 7.87
C MET A 210 -8.39 16.06 8.68
N PHE A 211 -7.70 17.17 8.96
CA PHE A 211 -6.49 17.15 9.80
C PHE A 211 -6.81 16.89 11.27
N ASP A 212 -7.95 17.34 11.77
CA ASP A 212 -8.41 17.01 13.12
C ASP A 212 -8.72 15.53 13.28
N VAL A 213 -9.29 14.89 12.25
CA VAL A 213 -9.46 13.42 12.19
C VAL A 213 -8.11 12.71 12.35
N THR A 214 -7.07 13.13 11.61
CA THR A 214 -5.75 12.49 11.76
C THR A 214 -5.17 12.64 13.17
N ARG A 215 -5.29 13.84 13.76
CA ARG A 215 -4.85 14.10 15.15
C ARG A 215 -5.62 13.25 16.15
N TRP A 216 -6.89 13.00 15.91
CA TRP A 216 -7.74 12.17 16.77
C TRP A 216 -7.26 10.71 16.79
N TRP A 217 -6.91 10.14 15.62
CA TRP A 217 -6.37 8.80 15.51
C TRP A 217 -4.94 8.67 16.04
N TYR A 218 -4.08 9.66 15.83
CA TYR A 218 -2.74 9.69 16.43
C TYR A 218 -2.79 9.63 17.96
N LYS A 219 -3.72 10.34 18.58
CA LYS A 219 -3.95 10.25 20.04
C LYS A 219 -4.37 8.86 20.50
N ARG A 220 -4.92 8.02 19.62
CA ARG A 220 -5.29 6.62 19.89
C ARG A 220 -4.16 5.63 19.59
N GLY A 221 -2.99 6.08 19.16
CA GLY A 221 -1.81 5.24 18.97
C GLY A 221 -1.59 4.79 17.52
N VAL A 222 -2.39 5.28 16.55
CA VAL A 222 -2.13 5.06 15.12
C VAL A 222 -0.77 5.63 14.76
N ALA A 223 0.07 4.83 14.09
CA ALA A 223 1.46 5.19 13.79
C ALA A 223 1.62 5.83 12.39
N GLY A 224 0.54 5.98 11.64
CA GLY A 224 0.54 6.57 10.32
C GLY A 224 -0.73 6.28 9.55
N PHE A 225 -0.79 6.83 8.34
CA PHE A 225 -1.91 6.61 7.43
C PHE A 225 -1.41 6.18 6.05
N ARG A 226 -2.16 5.26 5.43
CA ARG A 226 -2.17 5.11 3.98
C ARG A 226 -3.23 6.05 3.44
N LEU A 227 -2.83 7.00 2.63
CA LEU A 227 -3.70 7.98 2.00
C LEU A 227 -4.26 7.41 0.71
N ASP A 228 -5.56 7.25 0.66
CA ASP A 228 -6.30 6.78 -0.50
C ASP A 228 -6.37 7.85 -1.57
N ALA A 229 -6.20 7.46 -2.84
CA ALA A 229 -6.48 8.27 -4.02
C ALA A 229 -5.92 9.72 -3.96
N VAL A 230 -4.67 9.89 -3.52
CA VAL A 230 -4.07 11.24 -3.34
C VAL A 230 -4.03 12.06 -4.62
N ASP A 231 -4.03 11.40 -5.77
CA ASP A 231 -3.93 12.04 -7.09
C ASP A 231 -5.19 12.85 -7.46
N THR A 232 -6.32 12.64 -6.78
CA THR A 232 -7.65 13.11 -7.20
C THR A 232 -8.24 14.24 -6.34
N LEU A 233 -7.46 14.76 -5.37
CA LEU A 233 -7.94 15.76 -4.39
C LEU A 233 -8.38 17.10 -5.00
N PHE A 234 -7.96 17.39 -6.22
CA PHE A 234 -8.25 18.67 -6.89
C PHE A 234 -8.71 18.45 -8.32
N GLU A 235 -9.67 19.25 -8.73
CA GLU A 235 -10.16 19.40 -10.10
C GLU A 235 -9.88 20.80 -10.64
N ASP A 236 -9.93 20.96 -11.97
CA ASP A 236 -9.79 22.27 -12.61
C ASP A 236 -10.97 23.20 -12.23
N PRO A 237 -10.74 24.36 -11.60
CA PRO A 237 -11.82 25.25 -11.20
C PRO A 237 -12.59 25.83 -12.40
N ALA A 238 -12.01 25.83 -13.60
CA ALA A 238 -12.67 26.24 -14.83
C ALA A 238 -13.54 25.13 -15.44
N LEU A 239 -13.50 23.91 -14.90
CA LEU A 239 -14.27 22.75 -15.32
C LEU A 239 -14.16 22.46 -16.83
N ARG A 240 -12.97 22.61 -17.38
CA ARG A 240 -12.71 22.31 -18.80
C ARG A 240 -13.02 20.84 -19.09
N ASP A 241 -13.59 20.61 -20.26
CA ASP A 241 -13.83 19.25 -20.74
C ASP A 241 -12.48 18.50 -20.90
N ASN A 242 -12.41 17.26 -20.47
CA ASN A 242 -11.26 16.39 -20.69
C ASN A 242 -11.11 16.06 -22.19
N PRO A 243 -9.88 15.92 -22.70
CA PRO A 243 -9.67 15.47 -24.07
C PRO A 243 -10.21 14.05 -24.28
N VAL A 244 -11.09 13.89 -25.26
CA VAL A 244 -11.65 12.59 -25.62
C VAL A 244 -10.64 11.81 -26.46
N LEU A 245 -10.38 10.57 -26.08
CA LEU A 245 -9.51 9.63 -26.78
C LEU A 245 -10.32 8.66 -27.65
N PRO A 246 -9.72 8.09 -28.69
CA PRO A 246 -10.40 7.10 -29.53
C PRO A 246 -10.84 5.86 -28.74
N GLY A 247 -12.06 5.37 -28.99
CA GLY A 247 -12.63 4.15 -28.41
C GLY A 247 -13.38 4.36 -27.10
N LEU A 248 -13.84 3.26 -26.54
CA LEU A 248 -14.57 3.23 -25.27
C LEU A 248 -13.69 2.63 -24.17
N ASN A 249 -13.99 3.00 -22.91
CA ASN A 249 -13.39 2.39 -21.74
C ASN A 249 -14.04 1.00 -21.44
N LYS A 250 -13.56 0.34 -20.39
CA LYS A 250 -14.07 -0.98 -19.98
C LYS A 250 -15.54 -0.99 -19.50
N PHE A 251 -16.14 0.17 -19.30
CA PHE A 251 -17.55 0.35 -18.90
C PHE A 251 -18.45 0.76 -20.06
N GLY A 252 -17.88 1.04 -21.24
CA GLY A 252 -18.62 1.46 -22.43
C GLY A 252 -18.77 2.97 -22.58
N ASP A 253 -18.12 3.77 -21.73
CA ASP A 253 -18.10 5.22 -21.84
C ASP A 253 -17.00 5.70 -22.80
N PRO A 254 -17.06 6.96 -23.31
CA PRO A 254 -15.96 7.55 -24.02
C PRO A 254 -14.65 7.51 -23.21
N ARG A 255 -13.55 7.15 -23.84
CA ARG A 255 -12.24 7.25 -23.20
C ARG A 255 -11.83 8.70 -23.11
N GLU A 256 -11.33 9.10 -21.95
CA GLU A 256 -10.81 10.44 -21.71
C GLU A 256 -9.36 10.37 -21.22
N GLN A 257 -8.65 11.49 -21.43
CA GLN A 257 -7.43 11.76 -20.72
C GLN A 257 -7.78 12.61 -19.50
N ASP A 258 -7.60 12.07 -18.29
CA ASP A 258 -7.89 12.74 -17.01
C ASP A 258 -6.89 13.89 -16.76
N LEU A 259 -6.98 14.93 -17.58
CA LEU A 259 -6.06 16.07 -17.57
C LEU A 259 -6.46 17.14 -16.55
N TYR A 260 -7.77 17.25 -16.30
CA TYR A 260 -8.34 18.37 -15.56
C TYR A 260 -8.99 17.97 -14.22
N ASN A 261 -8.90 16.70 -13.85
CA ASN A 261 -9.50 16.16 -12.64
C ASN A 261 -8.61 15.22 -11.85
N THR A 262 -7.30 15.11 -12.22
CA THR A 262 -6.30 14.37 -11.46
C THR A 262 -4.95 15.09 -11.46
N LYS A 263 -4.12 14.83 -10.44
CA LYS A 263 -2.71 15.25 -10.38
C LYS A 263 -2.50 16.77 -10.50
N LEU A 264 -3.45 17.56 -10.00
CA LEU A 264 -3.31 19.01 -10.03
C LEU A 264 -2.39 19.50 -8.90
N PRO A 265 -1.68 20.62 -9.09
CA PRO A 265 -0.62 21.10 -8.17
C PRO A 265 -1.05 21.29 -6.72
N GLY A 266 -2.34 21.59 -6.45
CA GLY A 266 -2.87 21.75 -5.09
C GLY A 266 -2.70 20.53 -4.18
N VAL A 267 -2.57 19.33 -4.77
CA VAL A 267 -2.32 18.08 -4.02
C VAL A 267 -1.05 18.22 -3.16
N HIS A 268 0.00 18.77 -3.72
CA HIS A 268 1.29 18.91 -3.05
C HIS A 268 1.25 19.86 -1.84
N ASP A 269 0.39 20.90 -1.87
CA ASP A 269 0.20 21.77 -0.70
C ASP A 269 -0.45 21.01 0.46
N VAL A 270 -1.49 20.24 0.18
CA VAL A 270 -2.17 19.40 1.18
C VAL A 270 -1.21 18.36 1.77
N LEU A 271 -0.42 17.70 0.94
CA LEU A 271 0.56 16.69 1.39
C LEU A 271 1.63 17.30 2.29
N ARG A 272 2.14 18.51 1.97
CA ARG A 272 3.10 19.21 2.83
C ARG A 272 2.52 19.59 4.18
N ASP A 273 1.27 20.02 4.22
CA ASP A 273 0.63 20.41 5.47
C ASP A 273 0.28 19.18 6.31
N LEU A 274 -0.23 18.11 5.69
CA LEU A 274 -0.50 16.83 6.36
C LEU A 274 0.81 16.21 6.90
N ARG A 275 1.90 16.34 6.15
CA ARG A 275 3.22 15.88 6.58
C ARG A 275 3.68 16.56 7.88
N LYS A 276 3.44 17.87 8.05
CA LYS A 276 3.75 18.57 9.30
C LYS A 276 3.02 17.95 10.48
N VAL A 277 1.72 17.64 10.30
CA VAL A 277 0.92 16.97 11.34
C VAL A 277 1.45 15.57 11.64
N ALA A 278 1.86 14.82 10.63
CA ALA A 278 2.45 13.49 10.82
C ALA A 278 3.78 13.55 11.58
N ASP A 279 4.67 14.47 11.21
CA ASP A 279 5.97 14.67 11.87
C ASP A 279 5.82 15.06 13.36
N GLU A 280 4.84 15.90 13.70
CA GLU A 280 4.51 16.25 15.08
C GLU A 280 4.11 15.04 15.94
N ASN A 281 3.62 13.96 15.30
CA ASN A 281 3.13 12.76 15.96
C ASN A 281 4.06 11.54 15.76
N ASN A 282 5.25 11.73 15.19
CA ASN A 282 6.17 10.63 14.82
C ASN A 282 5.51 9.55 13.95
N ALA A 283 4.65 9.98 13.05
CA ALA A 283 3.83 9.15 12.19
C ALA A 283 4.33 9.13 10.75
N VAL A 284 3.92 8.12 9.99
CA VAL A 284 4.28 7.96 8.57
C VAL A 284 3.06 8.22 7.67
N LEU A 285 3.30 8.86 6.53
CA LEU A 285 2.33 8.99 5.45
C LEU A 285 2.76 8.10 4.29
N ILE A 286 1.88 7.17 3.95
CA ILE A 286 1.99 6.28 2.80
C ILE A 286 0.97 6.76 1.79
N GLY A 287 1.36 7.12 0.57
CA GLY A 287 0.42 7.60 -0.44
C GLY A 287 0.15 6.55 -1.51
N GLU A 288 -1.10 6.34 -1.85
CA GLU A 288 -1.44 5.64 -3.08
C GLU A 288 -1.18 6.58 -4.26
N THR A 289 -0.12 6.29 -5.01
CA THR A 289 0.36 7.15 -6.10
C THR A 289 0.46 6.36 -7.40
N TRP A 290 -0.53 6.53 -8.28
CA TRP A 290 -0.54 5.93 -9.62
C TRP A 290 0.25 6.78 -10.60
N THR A 291 1.57 6.68 -10.54
CA THR A 291 2.48 7.47 -11.36
C THR A 291 2.83 6.76 -12.67
N LYS A 292 2.95 7.52 -13.75
CA LYS A 292 3.31 6.99 -15.08
C LYS A 292 4.80 6.65 -15.18
N ASP A 293 5.64 7.35 -14.41
CA ASP A 293 7.09 7.25 -14.42
C ASP A 293 7.71 7.74 -13.10
N VAL A 294 9.02 7.59 -12.99
CA VAL A 294 9.78 7.97 -11.81
C VAL A 294 9.83 9.49 -11.59
N ASP A 295 9.74 10.30 -12.64
CA ASP A 295 9.78 11.76 -12.50
C ASP A 295 8.49 12.29 -11.88
N GLU A 296 7.39 11.62 -12.14
CA GLU A 296 6.12 11.88 -11.45
C GLU A 296 6.17 11.38 -10.00
N LEU A 297 6.72 10.18 -9.75
CA LEU A 297 6.90 9.65 -8.40
C LEU A 297 7.74 10.58 -7.51
N LYS A 298 8.79 11.19 -8.07
CA LYS A 298 9.65 12.16 -7.35
C LYS A 298 8.87 13.33 -6.77
N GLN A 299 7.82 13.78 -7.45
CA GLN A 299 7.04 14.92 -7.01
C GLN A 299 6.36 14.66 -5.66
N TYR A 300 5.94 13.41 -5.40
CA TYR A 300 5.26 13.04 -4.16
C TYR A 300 6.17 12.93 -2.93
N TYR A 301 7.50 12.84 -3.13
CA TYR A 301 8.44 13.03 -2.01
C TYR A 301 8.55 14.51 -1.59
N GLY A 302 8.26 15.43 -2.51
CA GLY A 302 8.46 16.87 -2.34
C GLY A 302 9.91 17.30 -2.51
N GLU A 303 10.14 18.59 -2.75
CA GLU A 303 11.45 19.16 -3.06
C GLU A 303 12.53 18.87 -1.98
N HIS A 304 12.11 18.77 -0.72
CA HIS A 304 12.99 18.51 0.43
C HIS A 304 12.55 17.28 1.22
N SER A 305 11.95 16.28 0.58
CA SER A 305 11.34 15.12 1.24
C SER A 305 10.32 15.52 2.30
N ASN A 306 9.53 16.56 2.02
CA ASN A 306 8.60 17.21 2.94
C ASN A 306 7.12 16.92 2.61
N GLU A 307 6.86 15.98 1.72
CA GLU A 307 5.53 15.46 1.39
C GLU A 307 5.38 14.03 1.89
N LEU A 308 5.06 13.06 1.05
CA LEU A 308 4.95 11.67 1.50
C LEU A 308 6.31 11.10 1.90
N GLN A 309 6.34 10.38 3.02
CA GLN A 309 7.51 9.56 3.34
C GLN A 309 7.58 8.32 2.47
N MET A 310 6.42 7.75 2.14
CA MET A 310 6.29 6.47 1.45
C MET A 310 5.25 6.57 0.31
N PRO A 311 5.55 7.26 -0.80
CA PRO A 311 4.71 7.12 -1.99
C PRO A 311 4.83 5.69 -2.53
N MET A 312 3.70 5.01 -2.74
CA MET A 312 3.66 3.62 -3.19
C MET A 312 4.07 3.55 -4.66
N ASP A 313 5.08 2.75 -4.97
CA ASP A 313 5.49 2.48 -6.34
C ASP A 313 4.75 1.28 -6.91
N PHE A 314 3.80 1.54 -7.79
CA PHE A 314 3.04 0.54 -8.52
C PHE A 314 3.69 0.12 -9.85
N MET A 315 4.87 0.63 -10.21
CA MET A 315 5.50 0.28 -11.48
C MET A 315 5.81 -1.23 -11.60
N PHE A 316 6.08 -1.91 -10.49
CA PHE A 316 6.21 -3.37 -10.50
C PHE A 316 4.91 -4.08 -10.87
N THR A 317 3.76 -3.50 -10.57
CA THR A 317 2.47 -4.11 -10.91
C THR A 317 2.17 -4.03 -12.40
N THR A 318 2.85 -3.15 -13.13
CA THR A 318 2.72 -3.03 -14.61
C THR A 318 3.60 -4.01 -15.38
N VAL A 319 4.54 -4.68 -14.70
CA VAL A 319 5.34 -5.75 -15.30
C VAL A 319 4.48 -7.01 -15.35
N ASN A 320 4.02 -7.38 -16.54
CA ASN A 320 3.01 -8.44 -16.73
C ASN A 320 3.59 -9.86 -16.79
N LYS A 321 4.93 -10.03 -16.76
CA LYS A 321 5.62 -11.32 -16.80
C LYS A 321 7.00 -11.21 -16.17
N LEU A 322 7.58 -12.34 -15.80
CA LEU A 322 8.96 -12.36 -15.32
C LEU A 322 9.91 -11.90 -16.43
N SER A 323 10.51 -10.75 -16.23
CA SER A 323 11.45 -10.12 -17.16
C SER A 323 12.59 -9.45 -16.40
N PRO A 324 13.79 -10.05 -16.37
CA PRO A 324 14.96 -9.42 -15.73
C PRO A 324 15.23 -8.01 -16.23
N THR A 325 15.07 -7.77 -17.52
CA THR A 325 15.27 -6.47 -18.15
C THR A 325 14.29 -5.42 -17.62
N GLU A 326 12.99 -5.76 -17.55
CA GLU A 326 11.98 -4.82 -17.05
C GLU A 326 12.15 -4.55 -15.55
N PHE A 327 12.41 -5.58 -14.74
CA PHE A 327 12.68 -5.39 -13.31
C PHE A 327 13.93 -4.54 -13.07
N ARG A 328 15.04 -4.76 -13.80
CA ARG A 328 16.24 -3.90 -13.71
C ARG A 328 15.90 -2.45 -14.01
N ARG A 329 15.15 -2.22 -15.10
CA ARG A 329 14.75 -0.88 -15.51
C ARG A 329 13.93 -0.18 -14.43
N GLN A 330 12.96 -0.88 -13.84
CA GLN A 330 12.12 -0.32 -12.77
C GLN A 330 12.93 -0.06 -11.49
N ILE A 331 13.77 -1.02 -11.06
CA ILE A 331 14.62 -0.85 -9.87
C ILE A 331 15.54 0.36 -10.05
N ALA A 332 16.23 0.47 -11.19
CA ALA A 332 17.13 1.58 -11.47
C ALA A 332 16.39 2.93 -11.52
N ALA A 333 15.19 2.96 -12.08
CA ALA A 333 14.36 4.15 -12.11
C ALA A 333 14.00 4.61 -10.69
N VAL A 334 13.49 3.71 -9.85
CA VAL A 334 13.10 4.04 -8.47
C VAL A 334 14.32 4.41 -7.62
N ASP A 335 15.45 3.73 -7.77
CA ASP A 335 16.68 4.06 -7.05
C ASP A 335 17.18 5.47 -7.42
N SER A 336 16.98 5.89 -8.69
CA SER A 336 17.31 7.24 -9.16
C SER A 336 16.37 8.33 -8.65
N ALA A 337 15.22 7.98 -8.08
CA ALA A 337 14.25 8.96 -7.57
C ALA A 337 14.80 9.80 -6.42
N GLY A 338 15.78 9.28 -5.68
CA GLY A 338 16.40 9.97 -4.54
C GLY A 338 15.59 9.93 -3.25
N GLY A 339 14.37 9.38 -3.28
CA GLY A 339 13.54 9.11 -2.11
C GLY A 339 13.78 7.71 -1.53
N TRP A 340 12.96 7.34 -0.54
CA TRP A 340 12.98 6.00 0.03
C TRP A 340 12.00 5.08 -0.72
N PRO A 341 12.47 4.01 -1.39
CA PRO A 341 11.61 3.16 -2.20
C PRO A 341 10.54 2.42 -1.40
N VAL A 342 9.36 2.26 -1.99
CA VAL A 342 8.26 1.46 -1.43
C VAL A 342 7.74 0.53 -2.52
N PHE A 343 8.10 -0.73 -2.43
CA PHE A 343 7.73 -1.71 -3.46
C PHE A 343 6.43 -2.43 -3.10
N VAL A 344 5.50 -2.43 -4.06
CA VAL A 344 4.21 -3.12 -4.01
C VAL A 344 4.12 -4.06 -5.20
N ILE A 345 3.84 -5.33 -4.96
CA ILE A 345 3.62 -6.31 -6.03
C ILE A 345 2.18 -6.82 -6.10
N SER A 346 1.39 -6.66 -5.06
CA SER A 346 -0.05 -6.90 -5.00
C SER A 346 -0.68 -6.05 -3.91
N ASN A 347 -1.98 -5.80 -4.02
CA ASN A 347 -2.83 -5.23 -2.99
C ASN A 347 -4.28 -5.69 -3.21
N HIS A 348 -5.24 -5.09 -2.50
CA HIS A 348 -6.66 -5.43 -2.59
C HIS A 348 -7.35 -4.93 -3.89
N ASP A 349 -6.65 -4.20 -4.75
CA ASP A 349 -7.14 -3.67 -6.03
C ASP A 349 -6.46 -4.28 -7.25
N ILE A 350 -5.47 -5.14 -7.04
CA ILE A 350 -4.66 -5.72 -8.11
C ILE A 350 -4.66 -7.24 -8.00
N VAL A 351 -4.87 -7.93 -9.11
CA VAL A 351 -4.75 -9.38 -9.24
C VAL A 351 -3.48 -9.87 -8.53
N ARG A 352 -3.62 -10.86 -7.66
CA ARG A 352 -2.52 -11.40 -6.84
C ARG A 352 -1.32 -11.78 -7.68
N SER A 353 -0.13 -11.46 -7.20
CA SER A 353 1.14 -11.73 -7.89
C SER A 353 1.32 -13.21 -8.23
N TYR A 354 0.83 -14.11 -7.38
CA TYR A 354 0.83 -15.55 -7.60
C TYR A 354 0.13 -15.96 -8.91
N VAL A 355 -0.96 -15.28 -9.27
CA VAL A 355 -1.71 -15.52 -10.52
C VAL A 355 -1.09 -14.74 -11.67
N ARG A 356 -0.78 -13.45 -11.46
CA ARG A 356 -0.30 -12.55 -12.51
C ARG A 356 1.02 -12.99 -13.14
N TYR A 357 1.93 -13.57 -12.34
CA TYR A 357 3.23 -14.06 -12.80
C TYR A 357 3.29 -15.57 -12.96
N GLY A 358 2.30 -16.31 -12.48
CA GLY A 358 2.25 -17.75 -12.55
C GLY A 358 2.16 -18.27 -13.98
N ASP A 359 2.78 -19.42 -14.23
CA ASP A 359 2.70 -20.16 -15.51
C ASP A 359 1.79 -21.40 -15.43
N GLY A 360 1.14 -21.62 -14.29
CA GLY A 360 0.27 -22.76 -14.00
C GLY A 360 1.01 -24.04 -13.61
N GLN A 361 2.33 -24.09 -13.72
CA GLN A 361 3.16 -25.27 -13.39
C GLN A 361 4.17 -24.98 -12.28
N ASN A 362 4.81 -23.81 -12.34
CA ASN A 362 5.91 -23.43 -11.45
C ASN A 362 5.52 -22.34 -10.46
N ASN A 363 4.24 -22.08 -10.24
CA ASN A 363 3.73 -20.96 -9.46
C ASN A 363 4.36 -20.85 -8.07
N GLN A 364 4.60 -21.96 -7.39
CA GLN A 364 5.27 -21.94 -6.08
C GLN A 364 6.73 -21.47 -6.15
N ALA A 365 7.48 -21.89 -7.17
CA ALA A 365 8.85 -21.46 -7.37
C ALA A 365 8.89 -19.96 -7.74
N ILE A 366 7.98 -19.53 -8.59
CA ILE A 366 7.81 -18.13 -9.01
C ILE A 366 7.44 -17.25 -7.82
N ALA A 367 6.53 -17.68 -6.94
CA ALA A 367 6.17 -16.92 -5.74
C ALA A 367 7.38 -16.73 -4.79
N LYS A 368 8.20 -17.77 -4.58
CA LYS A 368 9.44 -17.69 -3.79
C LYS A 368 10.47 -16.75 -4.43
N LEU A 369 10.54 -16.75 -5.76
CA LEU A 369 11.41 -15.86 -6.51
C LEU A 369 10.96 -14.40 -6.37
N LEU A 370 9.67 -14.11 -6.52
CA LEU A 370 9.10 -12.77 -6.34
C LEU A 370 9.31 -12.25 -4.92
N ALA A 371 9.06 -13.09 -3.90
CA ALA A 371 9.38 -12.75 -2.51
C ALA A 371 10.86 -12.36 -2.36
N SER A 372 11.76 -13.15 -2.95
CA SER A 372 13.21 -12.89 -2.89
C SER A 372 13.59 -11.62 -3.63
N LEU A 373 12.90 -11.27 -4.70
CA LEU A 373 13.11 -10.02 -5.43
C LEU A 373 12.84 -8.82 -4.52
N TYR A 374 11.59 -8.58 -4.13
CA TYR A 374 11.24 -7.30 -3.51
C TYR A 374 11.67 -7.21 -2.03
N LEU A 375 11.78 -8.33 -1.31
CA LEU A 375 12.26 -8.34 0.08
C LEU A 375 13.78 -8.18 0.23
N THR A 376 14.55 -8.26 -0.86
CA THR A 376 16.00 -8.02 -0.82
C THR A 376 16.41 -6.68 -1.45
N LEU A 377 15.48 -5.93 -2.02
CA LEU A 377 15.73 -4.58 -2.50
C LEU A 377 15.83 -3.56 -1.35
N ARG A 378 16.48 -2.42 -1.61
CA ARG A 378 16.48 -1.26 -0.72
C ARG A 378 15.08 -0.65 -0.70
N GLY A 379 14.59 -0.29 0.46
CA GLY A 379 13.27 0.33 0.61
C GLY A 379 12.35 -0.46 1.55
N THR A 380 11.14 0.00 1.71
CA THR A 380 10.14 -0.60 2.60
C THR A 380 9.17 -1.48 1.81
N PRO A 381 9.12 -2.80 2.06
CA PRO A 381 8.15 -3.67 1.41
C PRO A 381 6.78 -3.54 2.08
N ILE A 382 5.73 -3.55 1.26
CA ILE A 382 4.33 -3.72 1.70
C ILE A 382 3.84 -5.04 1.14
N MET A 383 3.56 -5.99 2.02
CA MET A 383 3.03 -7.31 1.69
C MET A 383 1.50 -7.28 1.74
N TYR A 384 0.85 -7.96 0.83
CA TYR A 384 -0.60 -8.16 0.87
C TYR A 384 -0.95 -9.49 1.53
N TYR A 385 -1.99 -9.54 2.41
CA TYR A 385 -2.35 -10.77 3.12
C TYR A 385 -2.55 -11.95 2.16
N GLY A 386 -2.02 -13.12 2.56
CA GLY A 386 -2.08 -14.35 1.78
C GLY A 386 -1.02 -14.46 0.68
N GLU A 387 -0.26 -13.41 0.42
CA GLU A 387 0.86 -13.45 -0.52
C GLU A 387 1.94 -14.42 -0.03
N GLU A 388 2.17 -14.44 1.27
CA GLU A 388 3.16 -15.29 1.94
C GLU A 388 2.85 -16.79 1.90
N ILE A 389 1.64 -17.16 1.50
CA ILE A 389 1.25 -18.57 1.28
C ILE A 389 0.89 -18.86 -0.17
N GLY A 390 1.06 -17.88 -1.08
CA GLY A 390 0.72 -18.06 -2.49
C GLY A 390 -0.77 -18.19 -2.74
N MET A 391 -1.62 -17.42 -2.07
CA MET A 391 -3.05 -17.37 -2.38
C MET A 391 -3.27 -16.94 -3.82
N GLU A 392 -4.22 -17.58 -4.47
CA GLU A 392 -4.68 -17.25 -5.82
C GLU A 392 -5.96 -16.42 -5.80
N ASN A 393 -6.29 -15.79 -6.95
CA ASN A 393 -7.59 -15.19 -7.14
C ASN A 393 -8.69 -16.26 -7.22
N ASN A 394 -9.91 -15.87 -6.82
CA ASN A 394 -11.11 -16.66 -7.04
C ASN A 394 -12.19 -15.79 -7.68
N ASP A 395 -11.98 -15.45 -8.95
CA ASP A 395 -12.84 -14.54 -9.67
C ASP A 395 -14.24 -15.10 -9.86
N PRO A 396 -15.30 -14.28 -9.76
CA PRO A 396 -16.66 -14.72 -10.06
C PRO A 396 -16.78 -15.19 -11.49
N VAL A 397 -17.52 -16.31 -11.69
CA VAL A 397 -17.76 -16.89 -13.02
C VAL A 397 -19.08 -16.43 -13.63
N ARG A 398 -19.98 -15.84 -12.82
CA ARG A 398 -21.27 -15.32 -13.25
C ARG A 398 -21.49 -13.92 -12.68
N LYS A 399 -22.20 -13.07 -13.41
CA LYS A 399 -22.50 -11.70 -12.99
C LYS A 399 -23.22 -11.61 -11.63
N GLU A 400 -24.14 -12.53 -11.37
CA GLU A 400 -24.92 -12.58 -10.13
C GLU A 400 -24.09 -12.90 -8.89
N ASP A 401 -22.92 -13.51 -9.06
CA ASP A 401 -21.99 -13.83 -7.97
C ASP A 401 -21.08 -12.65 -7.60
N VAL A 402 -21.01 -11.63 -8.47
CA VAL A 402 -20.16 -10.45 -8.29
C VAL A 402 -20.66 -9.61 -7.12
N LYS A 403 -19.78 -9.35 -6.15
CA LYS A 403 -20.05 -8.43 -5.02
C LYS A 403 -19.56 -7.02 -5.32
N ASP A 404 -18.36 -6.91 -5.93
CA ASP A 404 -17.75 -5.62 -6.25
C ASP A 404 -18.59 -4.84 -7.27
N PRO A 405 -19.04 -3.61 -6.96
CA PRO A 405 -19.82 -2.78 -7.87
C PRO A 405 -19.11 -2.53 -9.21
N ILE A 406 -17.78 -2.41 -9.24
CA ILE A 406 -17.00 -2.28 -10.49
C ILE A 406 -17.32 -3.43 -11.45
N GLY A 407 -17.28 -4.66 -10.94
CA GLY A 407 -17.56 -5.84 -11.75
C GLY A 407 -19.04 -5.95 -12.15
N ARG A 408 -19.96 -5.45 -11.31
CA ARG A 408 -21.39 -5.42 -11.69
C ARG A 408 -21.68 -4.49 -12.85
N VAL A 409 -20.98 -3.35 -12.91
CA VAL A 409 -21.11 -2.38 -14.00
C VAL A 409 -20.36 -2.86 -15.24
N GLY A 410 -19.10 -3.31 -15.08
CA GLY A 410 -18.22 -3.62 -16.20
C GLY A 410 -18.32 -5.03 -16.80
N TRP A 411 -19.16 -5.92 -16.22
CA TRP A 411 -19.30 -7.30 -16.67
C TRP A 411 -19.66 -7.42 -18.16
N PRO A 412 -19.06 -8.35 -18.90
CA PRO A 412 -18.03 -9.34 -18.50
C PRO A 412 -16.59 -8.87 -18.70
N GLN A 413 -16.35 -7.68 -19.25
CA GLN A 413 -15.03 -7.13 -19.57
C GLN A 413 -14.23 -6.80 -18.29
N GLU A 414 -14.92 -6.33 -17.27
CA GLU A 414 -14.40 -6.07 -15.94
C GLU A 414 -15.17 -6.91 -14.93
N LYS A 415 -14.47 -7.76 -14.18
CA LYS A 415 -15.10 -8.67 -13.21
C LYS A 415 -15.08 -8.13 -11.78
N GLY A 416 -14.41 -6.99 -11.57
CA GLY A 416 -14.19 -6.43 -10.24
C GLY A 416 -13.03 -7.10 -9.51
N ARG A 417 -12.94 -6.78 -8.22
CA ARG A 417 -11.80 -7.11 -7.35
C ARG A 417 -12.13 -8.23 -6.34
N ASP A 418 -13.24 -8.94 -6.51
CA ASP A 418 -13.64 -10.00 -5.58
C ASP A 418 -12.60 -11.13 -5.49
N GLY A 419 -11.94 -11.42 -6.62
CA GLY A 419 -10.99 -12.53 -6.73
C GLY A 419 -9.80 -12.43 -5.80
N GLU A 420 -9.18 -11.27 -5.69
CA GLU A 420 -8.05 -10.98 -4.82
C GLU A 420 -8.44 -10.71 -3.35
N ARG A 421 -9.73 -10.43 -3.09
CA ARG A 421 -10.25 -10.07 -1.76
C ARG A 421 -10.82 -11.24 -0.96
N THR A 422 -10.62 -12.47 -1.44
CA THR A 422 -11.14 -13.70 -0.83
C THR A 422 -10.59 -13.94 0.58
N PRO A 423 -11.33 -14.70 1.44
CA PRO A 423 -10.91 -14.96 2.81
C PRO A 423 -9.55 -15.64 2.92
N MET A 424 -8.77 -15.24 3.94
CA MET A 424 -7.46 -15.82 4.27
C MET A 424 -7.56 -17.32 4.58
N GLN A 425 -6.59 -18.08 4.09
CA GLN A 425 -6.55 -19.54 4.19
C GLN A 425 -5.69 -19.98 5.39
N TRP A 426 -6.32 -20.10 6.57
CA TRP A 426 -5.62 -20.44 7.80
C TRP A 426 -5.31 -21.93 7.93
N ASN A 427 -6.22 -22.81 7.50
CA ASN A 427 -6.07 -24.27 7.58
C ASN A 427 -6.99 -24.98 6.60
N ASP A 428 -6.96 -26.31 6.59
CA ASP A 428 -7.76 -27.19 5.71
C ASP A 428 -9.18 -27.49 6.20
N SER A 429 -9.63 -26.87 7.31
CA SER A 429 -11.01 -27.04 7.80
C SER A 429 -12.02 -26.29 6.91
N ALA A 430 -13.30 -26.42 7.20
CA ALA A 430 -14.35 -25.71 6.46
C ALA A 430 -14.05 -24.21 6.42
N ASN A 431 -14.34 -23.57 5.28
CA ASN A 431 -14.09 -22.14 5.03
C ASN A 431 -12.62 -21.73 5.32
N ALA A 432 -11.67 -22.64 5.12
CA ALA A 432 -10.25 -22.40 5.35
C ALA A 432 -9.91 -22.02 6.83
N GLY A 433 -10.79 -22.28 7.77
CA GLY A 433 -10.65 -21.82 9.16
C GLY A 433 -10.80 -20.32 9.35
N PHE A 434 -11.30 -19.60 8.34
CA PHE A 434 -11.61 -18.19 8.41
C PHE A 434 -12.85 -17.91 9.27
N THR A 435 -13.92 -18.68 9.06
CA THR A 435 -15.21 -18.56 9.76
C THR A 435 -15.89 -19.92 9.92
N HIS A 436 -16.76 -20.07 10.91
CA HIS A 436 -17.71 -21.18 11.01
C HIS A 436 -19.06 -20.84 10.37
N GLY A 437 -19.31 -19.57 10.01
CA GLY A 437 -20.48 -19.10 9.27
C GLY A 437 -20.34 -19.24 7.77
N THR A 438 -21.14 -18.50 7.01
CA THR A 438 -21.04 -18.37 5.55
C THR A 438 -20.12 -17.19 5.22
N PRO A 439 -18.94 -17.41 4.61
CA PRO A 439 -18.04 -16.31 4.29
C PRO A 439 -18.65 -15.35 3.27
N TRP A 440 -18.37 -14.06 3.40
CA TRP A 440 -18.90 -12.99 2.55
C TRP A 440 -18.49 -13.13 1.07
N LEU A 441 -17.31 -13.71 0.80
CA LEU A 441 -16.87 -14.20 -0.50
C LEU A 441 -16.52 -15.68 -0.41
N PRO A 442 -16.69 -16.46 -1.49
CA PRO A 442 -16.28 -17.87 -1.51
C PRO A 442 -14.78 -18.01 -1.27
N VAL A 443 -14.39 -18.94 -0.41
CA VAL A 443 -12.99 -19.31 -0.20
C VAL A 443 -12.47 -20.05 -1.45
N PRO A 444 -11.27 -19.72 -1.98
CA PRO A 444 -10.69 -20.46 -3.10
C PRO A 444 -10.56 -21.94 -2.78
N PRO A 445 -10.93 -22.87 -3.71
CA PRO A 445 -10.85 -24.32 -3.47
C PRO A 445 -9.45 -24.82 -3.10
N SER A 446 -8.41 -24.07 -3.51
CA SER A 446 -7.00 -24.35 -3.21
C SER A 446 -6.68 -24.41 -1.70
N TYR A 447 -7.52 -23.86 -0.81
CA TYR A 447 -7.27 -23.82 0.62
C TYR A 447 -6.99 -25.20 1.25
N LYS A 448 -7.45 -26.27 0.64
CA LYS A 448 -7.16 -27.65 1.10
C LYS A 448 -5.66 -27.98 1.06
N ALA A 449 -4.95 -27.43 0.09
CA ALA A 449 -3.52 -27.65 -0.11
C ALA A 449 -2.68 -26.44 0.27
N VAL A 450 -3.20 -25.22 0.02
CA VAL A 450 -2.52 -23.94 0.26
C VAL A 450 -3.16 -23.27 1.48
N ASN A 451 -2.50 -23.37 2.62
CA ASN A 451 -2.96 -22.74 3.86
C ASN A 451 -1.81 -22.60 4.86
N VAL A 452 -1.96 -21.67 5.79
CA VAL A 452 -0.95 -21.38 6.82
C VAL A 452 -0.54 -22.61 7.61
N ALA A 453 -1.51 -23.42 8.09
CA ALA A 453 -1.22 -24.57 8.96
C ALA A 453 -0.44 -25.69 8.24
N GLY A 454 -0.69 -25.89 6.95
CA GLY A 454 0.03 -26.82 6.09
C GLY A 454 1.45 -26.32 5.81
N GLU A 455 1.58 -25.06 5.39
CA GLU A 455 2.87 -24.47 5.02
C GLU A 455 3.81 -24.27 6.23
N LEU A 456 3.30 -24.08 7.42
CA LEU A 456 4.14 -24.07 8.62
C LEU A 456 4.86 -25.40 8.88
N LYS A 457 4.33 -26.53 8.37
CA LYS A 457 4.91 -27.87 8.53
C LYS A 457 5.91 -28.23 7.42
N ASP A 458 5.81 -27.57 6.25
CA ASP A 458 6.70 -27.81 5.14
C ASP A 458 7.89 -26.83 5.18
N PRO A 459 9.13 -27.28 5.44
CA PRO A 459 10.30 -26.41 5.53
C PRO A 459 10.66 -25.73 4.18
N PHE A 460 10.08 -26.20 3.07
CA PHE A 460 10.31 -25.67 1.72
C PHE A 460 9.14 -24.86 1.18
N SER A 461 8.11 -24.61 1.99
CA SER A 461 6.94 -23.84 1.61
C SER A 461 7.25 -22.39 1.26
N ILE A 462 6.30 -21.70 0.63
CA ILE A 462 6.38 -20.25 0.35
C ILE A 462 6.49 -19.50 1.68
N LEU A 463 5.65 -19.81 2.65
CA LEU A 463 5.64 -19.18 3.98
C LEU A 463 7.00 -19.29 4.69
N GLN A 464 7.66 -20.44 4.61
CA GLN A 464 8.98 -20.60 5.24
C GLN A 464 10.07 -19.82 4.51
N VAL A 465 9.93 -19.59 3.20
CA VAL A 465 10.83 -18.70 2.45
C VAL A 465 10.62 -17.26 2.89
N TYR A 466 9.36 -16.78 2.98
CA TYR A 466 9.06 -15.43 3.50
C TYR A 466 9.63 -15.23 4.90
N ARG A 467 9.38 -16.14 5.84
CA ARG A 467 9.91 -16.05 7.21
C ARG A 467 11.44 -15.94 7.25
N ARG A 468 12.13 -16.73 6.42
CA ARG A 468 13.60 -16.69 6.35
C ARG A 468 14.11 -15.41 5.70
N LEU A 469 13.45 -14.91 4.65
CA LEU A 469 13.80 -13.65 4.01
C LEU A 469 13.62 -12.47 4.95
N LEU A 470 12.50 -12.40 5.66
CA LEU A 470 12.23 -11.33 6.61
C LEU A 470 13.20 -11.37 7.80
N ALA A 471 13.49 -12.54 8.34
CA ALA A 471 14.51 -12.69 9.37
C ALA A 471 15.92 -12.30 8.88
N LEU A 472 16.28 -12.68 7.63
CA LEU A 472 17.53 -12.29 7.01
C LEU A 472 17.61 -10.77 6.81
N ARG A 473 16.52 -10.16 6.31
CA ARG A 473 16.44 -8.71 6.10
C ARG A 473 16.66 -7.93 7.39
N HIS A 474 15.95 -8.27 8.47
CA HIS A 474 16.07 -7.57 9.76
C HIS A 474 17.46 -7.67 10.40
N GLN A 475 18.25 -8.69 10.04
CA GLN A 475 19.57 -8.94 10.61
C GLN A 475 20.73 -8.50 9.71
N ASN A 476 20.44 -7.89 8.55
CA ASN A 476 21.45 -7.65 7.53
C ASN A 476 21.40 -6.22 6.98
N HIS A 477 22.34 -5.39 7.42
CA HIS A 477 22.43 -4.00 6.98
C HIS A 477 22.61 -3.86 5.46
N ALA A 478 23.28 -4.79 4.79
CA ALA A 478 23.38 -4.74 3.34
C ALA A 478 22.02 -4.86 2.66
N LEU A 479 21.04 -5.58 3.25
CA LEU A 479 19.67 -5.66 2.73
C LEU A 479 18.80 -4.49 3.15
N LEU A 480 19.05 -3.87 4.31
CA LEU A 480 18.32 -2.70 4.78
C LEU A 480 18.80 -1.44 4.06
N ASP A 481 20.09 -1.12 4.19
CA ASP A 481 20.67 0.20 3.89
C ASP A 481 21.61 0.19 2.68
N GLY A 482 22.08 -1.00 2.27
CA GLY A 482 23.11 -1.12 1.25
C GLY A 482 22.71 -0.58 -0.13
N ASP A 483 23.71 -0.13 -0.88
CA ASP A 483 23.53 0.27 -2.28
C ASP A 483 23.06 -0.89 -3.15
N TYR A 484 22.23 -0.59 -4.13
CA TYR A 484 21.88 -1.52 -5.20
C TYR A 484 22.92 -1.43 -6.32
N LEU A 485 23.60 -2.52 -6.62
CA LEU A 485 24.60 -2.60 -7.68
C LEU A 485 24.19 -3.72 -8.66
N PRO A 486 23.69 -3.38 -9.86
CA PRO A 486 23.29 -4.38 -10.84
C PRO A 486 24.49 -5.19 -11.32
N LEU A 487 24.27 -6.47 -11.62
CA LEU A 487 25.25 -7.38 -12.19
C LEU A 487 24.66 -8.05 -13.44
N ASN A 488 25.52 -8.43 -14.39
CA ASN A 488 25.14 -9.15 -15.62
C ASN A 488 23.93 -8.47 -16.30
N GLU A 489 23.98 -7.14 -16.49
CA GLU A 489 22.85 -6.31 -16.88
C GLU A 489 22.21 -6.70 -18.22
N ASN A 490 22.94 -7.36 -19.10
CA ASN A 490 22.44 -7.81 -20.40
C ASN A 490 21.83 -9.23 -20.36
N ASP A 491 21.84 -9.90 -19.20
CA ASP A 491 21.24 -11.23 -19.10
C ASP A 491 19.71 -11.16 -19.18
N ALA A 492 19.12 -11.85 -20.15
CA ALA A 492 17.69 -11.85 -20.41
C ALA A 492 16.92 -12.84 -19.52
N ASN A 493 17.59 -13.77 -18.84
CA ASN A 493 17.00 -14.84 -18.05
C ASN A 493 17.24 -14.70 -16.54
N VAL A 494 18.37 -14.07 -16.16
CA VAL A 494 18.79 -13.97 -14.76
C VAL A 494 18.83 -12.51 -14.35
N LEU A 495 18.13 -12.19 -13.28
CA LEU A 495 18.30 -10.91 -12.56
C LEU A 495 19.31 -11.12 -11.44
N SER A 496 20.39 -10.36 -11.47
CA SER A 496 21.42 -10.42 -10.43
C SER A 496 21.89 -9.05 -10.01
N TYR A 497 22.19 -8.90 -8.72
CA TYR A 497 22.69 -7.66 -8.14
C TYR A 497 23.41 -7.91 -6.80
N LEU A 498 24.23 -6.94 -6.39
CA LEU A 498 24.73 -6.83 -5.03
C LEU A 498 23.92 -5.78 -4.25
N ARG A 499 23.69 -6.08 -2.99
CA ARG A 499 23.38 -5.11 -1.95
C ARG A 499 24.66 -4.89 -1.14
N ARG A 500 25.26 -3.71 -1.26
CA ARG A 500 26.56 -3.42 -0.64
C ARG A 500 26.41 -2.42 0.50
N TYR A 501 26.95 -2.79 1.66
CA TYR A 501 27.03 -1.93 2.84
C TYR A 501 28.45 -2.00 3.42
N HIS A 502 29.21 -0.91 3.30
CA HIS A 502 30.63 -0.85 3.69
C HIS A 502 31.48 -1.97 3.06
N ASN A 503 31.98 -2.90 3.89
CA ASN A 503 32.82 -4.00 3.50
C ASN A 503 32.09 -5.33 3.30
N GLU A 504 30.77 -5.31 3.43
CA GLU A 504 29.89 -6.47 3.29
C GLU A 504 28.99 -6.31 2.08
N ALA A 505 28.70 -7.43 1.44
CA ALA A 505 27.69 -7.44 0.39
C ALA A 505 26.85 -8.72 0.44
N VAL A 506 25.63 -8.59 -0.04
CA VAL A 506 24.74 -9.72 -0.32
C VAL A 506 24.55 -9.81 -1.83
N LEU A 507 24.98 -10.92 -2.39
CA LEU A 507 24.72 -11.29 -3.79
C LEU A 507 23.33 -11.91 -3.88
N VAL A 508 22.49 -11.37 -4.74
CA VAL A 508 21.16 -11.90 -5.05
C VAL A 508 21.14 -12.32 -6.52
N VAL A 509 20.72 -13.56 -6.79
CA VAL A 509 20.66 -14.13 -8.13
C VAL A 509 19.33 -14.86 -8.30
N LEU A 510 18.55 -14.43 -9.28
CA LEU A 510 17.19 -14.87 -9.55
C LEU A 510 17.09 -15.40 -10.99
N ASN A 511 16.95 -16.71 -11.17
CA ASN A 511 16.66 -17.27 -12.49
C ASN A 511 15.16 -17.08 -12.79
N MET A 512 14.83 -16.13 -13.65
CA MET A 512 13.44 -15.82 -14.04
C MET A 512 12.96 -16.64 -15.25
N SER A 513 13.68 -17.71 -15.61
CA SER A 513 13.35 -18.54 -16.76
C SER A 513 12.99 -19.97 -16.38
N SER A 514 12.29 -20.65 -17.27
CA SER A 514 11.98 -22.09 -17.18
C SER A 514 13.13 -23.01 -17.57
N GLN A 515 14.32 -22.45 -17.76
CA GLN A 515 15.52 -23.20 -18.14
C GLN A 515 16.59 -23.07 -17.04
N ARG A 516 17.42 -24.11 -16.90
CA ARG A 516 18.62 -24.04 -16.10
C ARG A 516 19.57 -22.99 -16.67
N GLN A 517 20.16 -22.17 -15.81
CA GLN A 517 21.09 -21.10 -16.17
C GLN A 517 22.44 -21.30 -15.48
N GLU A 518 23.49 -20.95 -16.20
CA GLU A 518 24.86 -20.93 -15.68
C GLU A 518 25.36 -19.48 -15.70
N VAL A 519 25.76 -18.96 -14.56
CA VAL A 519 26.22 -17.57 -14.45
C VAL A 519 27.59 -17.50 -13.77
N SER A 520 28.33 -16.45 -14.08
CA SER A 520 29.59 -16.12 -13.43
C SER A 520 29.62 -14.65 -13.04
N PHE A 521 30.35 -14.34 -11.97
CA PHE A 521 30.48 -12.99 -11.45
C PHE A 521 31.94 -12.63 -11.25
N ASP A 522 32.35 -11.51 -11.84
CA ASP A 522 33.57 -10.80 -11.43
C ASP A 522 33.14 -9.62 -10.53
N LEU A 523 33.47 -9.70 -9.26
CA LEU A 523 33.09 -8.68 -8.28
C LEU A 523 34.25 -7.72 -7.96
N ALA A 524 35.39 -7.84 -8.66
CA ALA A 524 36.56 -6.95 -8.47
C ALA A 524 36.22 -5.47 -8.75
N PRO A 525 35.41 -5.13 -9.78
CA PRO A 525 34.95 -3.75 -10.00
C PRO A 525 34.14 -3.16 -8.84
N GLN A 526 33.47 -4.00 -8.06
CA GLN A 526 32.70 -3.61 -6.86
C GLN A 526 33.52 -3.65 -5.57
N GLY A 527 34.83 -3.99 -5.68
CA GLY A 527 35.79 -3.99 -4.57
C GLY A 527 35.83 -5.31 -3.76
N PHE A 528 35.34 -6.42 -4.33
CA PHE A 528 35.38 -7.73 -3.69
C PHE A 528 36.26 -8.70 -4.48
N THR A 529 37.17 -9.42 -3.77
CA THR A 529 38.08 -10.41 -4.36
C THR A 529 37.69 -11.86 -4.07
N ALA A 530 36.55 -12.05 -3.39
CA ALA A 530 35.99 -13.35 -3.06
C ALA A 530 35.81 -14.24 -4.29
N LYS A 531 36.07 -15.55 -4.14
CA LYS A 531 35.82 -16.57 -5.17
C LYS A 531 34.51 -17.34 -4.93
N THR A 532 33.95 -17.21 -3.73
CA THR A 532 32.71 -17.86 -3.31
C THR A 532 31.86 -16.90 -2.50
N ALA A 533 30.53 -17.12 -2.51
CA ALA A 533 29.61 -16.46 -1.62
C ALA A 533 29.01 -17.49 -0.64
N ARG A 534 29.05 -17.20 0.66
CA ARG A 534 28.45 -18.06 1.68
C ARG A 534 26.91 -18.02 1.55
N THR A 535 26.29 -19.16 1.34
CA THR A 535 24.81 -19.22 1.17
C THR A 535 24.09 -18.71 2.42
N LEU A 536 23.23 -17.74 2.23
CA LEU A 536 22.29 -17.21 3.22
C LEU A 536 20.90 -17.83 3.04
N LEU A 537 20.43 -17.89 1.78
CA LEU A 537 19.20 -18.52 1.39
C LEU A 537 19.30 -19.07 -0.03
N THR A 538 18.69 -20.22 -0.27
CA THR A 538 18.50 -20.74 -1.62
C THR A 538 17.20 -21.55 -1.69
N THR A 539 16.54 -21.54 -2.86
CA THR A 539 15.40 -22.41 -3.18
C THR A 539 15.83 -23.66 -3.97
N MET A 540 17.11 -23.78 -4.29
CA MET A 540 17.71 -24.98 -4.89
C MET A 540 17.79 -26.13 -3.85
N ALA A 541 18.29 -27.28 -4.30
CA ALA A 541 18.44 -28.45 -3.43
C ALA A 541 19.17 -28.14 -2.11
N PRO A 542 18.75 -28.76 -0.99
CA PRO A 542 19.34 -28.49 0.31
C PRO A 542 20.84 -28.88 0.35
N GLY A 543 21.62 -28.11 1.12
CA GLY A 543 23.03 -28.44 1.41
C GLY A 543 24.07 -27.57 0.68
N LEU A 544 23.70 -26.67 -0.21
CA LEU A 544 24.64 -25.73 -0.82
C LEU A 544 25.12 -24.72 0.24
N LYS A 545 26.34 -24.92 0.76
CA LYS A 545 26.93 -24.06 1.80
C LYS A 545 27.54 -22.77 1.24
N ALA A 546 28.07 -22.85 0.01
CA ALA A 546 28.64 -21.71 -0.69
C ALA A 546 28.49 -21.88 -2.20
N GLY A 547 28.17 -20.77 -2.90
CA GLY A 547 28.16 -20.70 -4.36
C GLY A 547 29.51 -20.25 -4.90
N SER A 548 30.01 -20.90 -5.94
CA SER A 548 31.16 -20.43 -6.70
C SER A 548 30.78 -19.21 -7.51
N LEU A 549 31.57 -18.13 -7.45
CA LEU A 549 31.33 -16.93 -8.24
C LEU A 549 31.81 -17.09 -9.69
N SER A 550 32.74 -18.03 -9.97
CA SER A 550 33.17 -18.32 -11.34
C SER A 550 32.22 -19.25 -12.10
N HIS A 551 31.32 -19.96 -11.38
CA HIS A 551 30.36 -20.88 -11.98
C HIS A 551 29.25 -21.22 -11.00
N LEU A 552 28.13 -20.57 -11.14
CA LEU A 552 26.92 -20.81 -10.35
C LEU A 552 25.81 -21.34 -11.24
N SER A 553 25.38 -22.56 -10.96
CA SER A 553 24.26 -23.21 -11.66
C SER A 553 22.94 -22.95 -10.94
N LEU A 554 21.93 -22.55 -11.68
CA LEU A 554 20.61 -22.17 -11.18
C LEU A 554 19.55 -23.01 -11.85
N GLU A 555 18.77 -23.76 -11.08
CA GLU A 555 17.59 -24.47 -11.58
C GLU A 555 16.50 -23.48 -12.05
N PRO A 556 15.52 -23.93 -12.85
CA PRO A 556 14.41 -23.08 -13.28
C PRO A 556 13.72 -22.38 -12.11
N PHE A 557 13.47 -21.08 -12.24
CA PHE A 557 12.84 -20.22 -11.24
C PHE A 557 13.47 -20.29 -9.84
N SER A 558 14.77 -20.66 -9.76
CA SER A 558 15.45 -20.74 -8.48
C SER A 558 16.09 -19.42 -8.04
N VAL A 559 16.36 -19.37 -6.74
CA VAL A 559 16.96 -18.24 -6.03
C VAL A 559 18.25 -18.66 -5.37
N TYR A 560 19.27 -17.81 -5.47
CA TYR A 560 20.47 -17.86 -4.66
C TYR A 560 20.74 -16.51 -4.01
N ILE A 561 20.89 -16.50 -2.70
CA ILE A 561 21.27 -15.32 -1.91
C ILE A 561 22.52 -15.71 -1.10
N GLY A 562 23.61 -14.99 -1.27
CA GLY A 562 24.90 -15.31 -0.65
C GLY A 562 25.60 -14.09 -0.07
N ALA A 563 26.23 -14.25 1.11
CA ALA A 563 27.09 -13.23 1.69
C ALA A 563 28.46 -13.27 0.99
N VAL A 564 28.93 -12.09 0.59
CA VAL A 564 30.25 -11.85 0.01
C VAL A 564 31.03 -10.98 0.99
N SER A 565 32.22 -11.41 1.36
CA SER A 565 33.18 -10.63 2.16
C SER A 565 34.39 -10.27 1.31
N LYS A 566 35.09 -9.20 1.68
CA LYS A 566 36.36 -8.79 1.05
C LYS A 566 37.43 -9.83 1.17
#